data_1b9cd39c3c437d1f1478989f5607cc3b
#
_entry.id   1b9cd39c3c437d1f1478989f5607cc3b
#
_cell.length_a   1.000
_cell.length_b   1.000
_cell.length_c   1.000
_cell.angle_alpha   90.00
_cell.angle_beta   90.00
_cell.angle_gamma   90.00
#
_symmetry.space_group_name_H-M   'P 1'
#
loop_
_entity.id
_entity.type
_entity.pdbx_description
1 polymer ?
#
loop_
_entity_poly.entity_id
_entity_poly.type
_entity_poly.pdbx_seq_one_letter_code
_entity_poly.pdbx_strand_id
1 'polypeptide(L)'
;MADQVQAVDTGAIALAGGVSQWLTSEGFDHEFLGLDASGIEMIKVEPDFLVPFASALYAYGFNCLQCQGGYDSGPGCDLVSFYHLIKIEDNCLKPMEVRLKVFLPRENPKVASVYWIWKGADWQERETFDMYGIVYEGHPGLKRILMPEDWVGYPLRKDYVSPDFYELQDAY
;
A
#
# COMPACT_ATOMS: atom_id res chain seq x y z
N MET A 1 6.80 47.93 9.69
CA MET A 1 5.93 47.00 10.42
C MET A 1 6.17 45.66 9.79
N ALA A 2 6.92 44.82 10.44
CA ALA A 2 7.30 43.49 9.96
C ALA A 2 6.28 42.50 10.50
N ASP A 3 5.53 41.88 9.60
CA ASP A 3 4.65 40.78 9.94
C ASP A 3 5.50 39.55 10.30
N GLN A 4 5.41 39.18 11.56
CA GLN A 4 5.93 37.90 12.06
C GLN A 4 4.99 36.79 11.59
N VAL A 5 5.44 36.02 10.60
CA VAL A 5 4.87 34.71 10.32
C VAL A 5 5.24 33.80 11.49
N GLN A 6 4.30 33.55 12.37
CA GLN A 6 4.44 32.56 13.42
C GLN A 6 4.61 31.17 12.77
N ALA A 7 5.75 30.55 13.03
CA ALA A 7 5.98 29.13 12.76
C ALA A 7 4.94 28.34 13.57
N VAL A 8 4.12 27.58 12.85
CA VAL A 8 3.22 26.60 13.46
C VAL A 8 4.09 25.50 14.04
N ASP A 9 4.11 25.43 15.35
CA ASP A 9 4.79 24.41 16.13
C ASP A 9 4.14 23.06 15.82
N THR A 10 4.81 22.23 15.05
CA THR A 10 4.43 20.86 14.72
C THR A 10 4.81 19.90 15.86
N GLY A 11 4.51 20.28 17.06
CA GLY A 11 4.80 19.54 18.28
C GLY A 11 3.67 18.65 18.80
N ALA A 12 2.86 18.06 17.94
CA ALA A 12 2.04 16.91 18.32
C ALA A 12 2.74 15.63 17.84
N ILE A 13 3.67 15.13 18.64
CA ILE A 13 4.09 13.71 18.53
C ILE A 13 2.81 12.90 18.76
N ALA A 14 2.14 12.49 17.67
CA ALA A 14 1.08 11.52 17.74
C ALA A 14 1.67 10.32 18.48
N LEU A 15 1.11 9.99 19.64
CA LEU A 15 1.56 8.84 20.41
C LEU A 15 1.48 7.63 19.49
N ALA A 16 2.65 7.05 19.15
CA ALA A 16 2.75 5.85 18.35
C ALA A 16 1.82 4.80 18.98
N GLY A 17 1.02 4.12 18.16
CA GLY A 17 0.12 3.08 18.62
C GLY A 17 0.87 1.83 19.08
N GLY A 18 0.14 0.86 19.59
CA GLY A 18 0.73 -0.35 20.18
C GLY A 18 1.53 -1.19 19.21
N VAL A 19 1.16 -1.22 17.91
CA VAL A 19 1.89 -1.97 16.88
C VAL A 19 3.20 -1.29 16.52
N SER A 20 3.20 0.04 16.35
CA SER A 20 4.40 0.80 16.08
C SER A 20 5.41 0.73 17.25
N GLN A 21 4.94 0.81 18.50
CA GLN A 21 5.79 0.63 19.67
C GLN A 21 6.43 -0.76 19.72
N TRP A 22 5.64 -1.80 19.44
CA TRP A 22 6.15 -3.17 19.39
C TRP A 22 7.20 -3.32 18.28
N LEU A 23 6.95 -2.83 17.06
CA LEU A 23 7.92 -2.87 15.97
C LEU A 23 9.24 -2.18 16.33
N THR A 24 9.16 -1.04 17.01
CA THR A 24 10.35 -0.34 17.53
C THR A 24 11.12 -1.19 18.54
N SER A 25 10.41 -1.88 19.45
CA SER A 25 11.05 -2.75 20.46
C SER A 25 11.74 -3.98 19.83
N GLU A 26 11.24 -4.46 18.69
CA GLU A 26 11.85 -5.54 17.92
C GLU A 26 12.96 -5.05 16.96
N GLY A 27 13.24 -3.74 16.94
CA GLY A 27 14.31 -3.17 16.14
C GLY A 27 13.96 -2.95 14.66
N PHE A 28 12.67 -2.91 14.32
CA PHE A 28 12.23 -2.58 12.97
C PHE A 28 12.20 -1.06 12.76
N ASP A 29 12.97 -0.58 11.78
CA ASP A 29 12.98 0.82 11.38
C ASP A 29 11.75 1.13 10.51
N HIS A 30 10.93 2.11 10.94
CA HIS A 30 9.70 2.49 10.26
C HIS A 30 9.31 3.93 10.59
N GLU A 31 8.43 4.49 9.76
CA GLU A 31 7.86 5.81 9.99
C GLU A 31 6.38 5.67 10.40
N PHE A 32 6.03 6.16 11.59
CA PHE A 32 4.64 6.21 12.02
C PHE A 32 3.93 7.40 11.36
N LEU A 33 2.94 7.12 10.51
CA LEU A 33 2.18 8.13 9.77
C LEU A 33 0.96 8.66 10.52
N GLY A 34 0.71 8.18 11.74
CA GLY A 34 -0.45 8.55 12.55
C GLY A 34 -1.56 7.51 12.50
N LEU A 35 -2.72 7.89 13.04
CA LEU A 35 -3.94 7.09 13.01
C LEU A 35 -4.85 7.58 11.88
N ASP A 36 -5.57 6.69 11.24
CA ASP A 36 -6.63 7.08 10.33
C ASP A 36 -7.91 7.53 11.08
N ALA A 37 -8.95 7.92 10.33
CA ALA A 37 -10.22 8.36 10.91
C ALA A 37 -10.93 7.29 11.77
N SER A 38 -10.56 6.02 11.61
CA SER A 38 -11.09 4.89 12.38
C SER A 38 -10.19 4.51 13.54
N GLY A 39 -9.07 5.20 13.74
CA GLY A 39 -8.09 4.92 14.78
C GLY A 39 -7.14 3.77 14.42
N ILE A 40 -7.01 3.41 13.15
CA ILE A 40 -6.11 2.37 12.67
C ILE A 40 -4.72 2.99 12.48
N GLU A 41 -3.69 2.32 13.00
CA GLU A 41 -2.30 2.74 12.84
C GLU A 41 -1.87 2.65 11.38
N MET A 42 -1.26 3.73 10.89
CA MET A 42 -0.64 3.77 9.56
C MET A 42 0.87 3.83 9.69
N ILE A 43 1.56 2.91 9.05
CA ILE A 43 3.01 2.73 9.13
C ILE A 43 3.58 2.75 7.72
N LYS A 44 4.58 3.62 7.48
CA LYS A 44 5.37 3.59 6.25
C LYS A 44 6.51 2.63 6.40
N VAL A 45 6.69 1.79 5.40
CA VAL A 45 7.77 0.79 5.31
C VAL A 45 8.51 0.99 4.00
N GLU A 46 9.82 0.92 4.03
CA GLU A 46 10.62 0.95 2.82
C GLU A 46 10.43 -0.36 2.00
N PRO A 47 10.44 -0.29 0.65
CA PRO A 47 10.13 -1.42 -0.21
C PRO A 47 10.94 -2.69 0.08
N ASP A 48 12.23 -2.53 0.35
CA ASP A 48 13.15 -3.64 0.60
C ASP A 48 12.89 -4.37 1.93
N PHE A 49 12.21 -3.70 2.87
CA PHE A 49 11.90 -4.25 4.18
C PHE A 49 10.47 -4.76 4.31
N LEU A 50 9.64 -4.70 3.26
CA LEU A 50 8.25 -5.12 3.33
C LEU A 50 8.09 -6.58 3.79
N VAL A 51 8.84 -7.52 3.22
CA VAL A 51 8.70 -8.95 3.55
C VAL A 51 9.15 -9.25 4.99
N PRO A 52 10.28 -8.75 5.49
CA PRO A 52 10.64 -8.86 6.90
C PRO A 52 9.56 -8.31 7.84
N PHE A 53 9.01 -7.12 7.55
CA PHE A 53 7.92 -6.52 8.32
C PHE A 53 6.64 -7.38 8.31
N ALA A 54 6.23 -7.79 7.11
CA ALA A 54 5.06 -8.64 6.93
C ALA A 54 5.19 -9.97 7.66
N SER A 55 6.37 -10.58 7.62
CA SER A 55 6.67 -11.83 8.33
C SER A 55 6.63 -11.66 9.85
N ALA A 56 7.20 -10.56 10.37
CA ALA A 56 7.17 -10.25 11.79
C ALA A 56 5.72 -10.02 12.28
N LEU A 57 4.93 -9.23 11.54
CA LEU A 57 3.52 -9.00 11.86
C LEU A 57 2.69 -10.28 11.80
N TYR A 58 2.96 -11.16 10.81
CA TYR A 58 2.31 -12.47 10.76
C TYR A 58 2.64 -13.32 11.99
N ALA A 59 3.90 -13.36 12.41
CA ALA A 59 4.34 -14.06 13.62
C ALA A 59 3.74 -13.45 14.90
N TYR A 60 3.54 -12.13 14.94
CA TYR A 60 2.86 -11.44 16.05
C TYR A 60 1.36 -11.77 16.12
N GLY A 61 0.78 -12.27 15.02
CA GLY A 61 -0.59 -12.74 14.96
C GLY A 61 -1.49 -12.02 13.96
N PHE A 62 -0.97 -11.14 13.10
CA PHE A 62 -1.73 -10.57 11.99
C PHE A 62 -1.94 -11.62 10.89
N ASN A 63 -2.89 -12.52 11.14
CA ASN A 63 -3.16 -13.71 10.33
C ASN A 63 -4.04 -13.45 9.11
N CYS A 64 -4.64 -12.26 8.99
CA CYS A 64 -5.54 -11.90 7.91
C CYS A 64 -5.06 -10.65 7.16
N LEU A 65 -4.83 -10.80 5.85
CA LEU A 65 -4.73 -9.68 4.93
C LEU A 65 -6.15 -9.32 4.49
N GLN A 66 -6.72 -8.29 5.10
CA GLN A 66 -8.07 -7.80 4.80
C GLN A 66 -8.15 -7.20 3.40
N CYS A 67 -7.16 -6.37 3.08
CA CYS A 67 -7.10 -5.69 1.79
C CYS A 67 -5.65 -5.34 1.44
N GLN A 68 -5.29 -5.59 0.19
CA GLN A 68 -4.12 -4.99 -0.44
C GLN A 68 -4.62 -4.15 -1.61
N GLY A 69 -3.98 -3.03 -1.86
CA GLY A 69 -4.34 -2.16 -2.97
C GLY A 69 -3.27 -1.15 -3.27
N GLY A 70 -3.53 -0.32 -4.26
CA GLY A 70 -2.63 0.76 -4.64
C GLY A 70 -3.38 2.05 -4.92
N TYR A 71 -2.65 3.15 -4.89
CA TYR A 71 -3.14 4.42 -5.38
C TYR A 71 -2.01 5.29 -5.91
N ASP A 72 -2.38 6.22 -6.75
CA ASP A 72 -1.48 7.24 -7.30
C ASP A 72 -1.58 8.51 -6.45
N SER A 73 -0.46 8.94 -5.87
CA SER A 73 -0.42 10.15 -5.02
C SER A 73 -0.61 11.44 -5.81
N GLY A 74 -0.36 11.42 -7.12
CA GLY A 74 -0.52 12.57 -8.01
C GLY A 74 0.39 12.48 -9.24
N PRO A 75 0.15 13.31 -10.26
CA PRO A 75 1.03 13.38 -11.42
C PRO A 75 2.48 13.67 -10.98
N GLY A 76 3.43 12.85 -11.41
CA GLY A 76 4.84 12.98 -11.05
C GLY A 76 5.20 12.55 -9.62
N CYS A 77 4.22 12.15 -8.80
CA CYS A 77 4.44 11.63 -7.45
C CYS A 77 4.56 10.10 -7.45
N ASP A 78 4.98 9.56 -6.30
CA ASP A 78 5.09 8.12 -6.09
C ASP A 78 3.74 7.41 -6.20
N LEU A 79 3.80 6.15 -6.60
CA LEU A 79 2.72 5.20 -6.42
C LEU A 79 2.81 4.60 -5.02
N VAL A 80 1.67 4.33 -4.42
CA VAL A 80 1.62 3.74 -3.08
C VAL A 80 0.95 2.39 -3.13
N SER A 81 1.62 1.36 -2.62
CA SER A 81 1.00 0.08 -2.29
C SER A 81 0.67 0.06 -0.79
N PHE A 82 -0.55 -0.33 -0.44
CA PHE A 82 -0.96 -0.42 0.96
C PHE A 82 -1.48 -1.82 1.29
N TYR A 83 -1.32 -2.19 2.56
CA TYR A 83 -1.71 -3.49 3.10
C TYR A 83 -2.46 -3.27 4.39
N HIS A 84 -3.72 -3.68 4.45
CA HIS A 84 -4.53 -3.63 5.65
C HIS A 84 -4.54 -5.01 6.30
N LEU A 85 -3.93 -5.10 7.45
CA LEU A 85 -3.73 -6.35 8.20
C LEU A 85 -4.60 -6.36 9.44
N ILE A 86 -5.16 -7.53 9.73
CA ILE A 86 -6.01 -7.75 10.89
C ILE A 86 -5.49 -8.95 11.68
N LYS A 87 -5.42 -8.78 13.00
CA LYS A 87 -5.19 -9.87 13.94
C LYS A 87 -6.52 -10.38 14.42
N ILE A 88 -6.91 -11.55 13.91
CA ILE A 88 -8.15 -12.21 14.29
C ILE A 88 -7.84 -13.24 15.38
N GLU A 89 -8.46 -13.06 16.55
CA GLU A 89 -8.39 -13.97 17.69
C GLU A 89 -9.78 -14.52 18.00
N ASP A 90 -9.84 -15.71 18.58
CA ASP A 90 -11.12 -16.31 19.00
C ASP A 90 -11.83 -15.41 20.03
N ASN A 91 -13.11 -15.14 19.77
CA ASN A 91 -13.97 -14.27 20.61
C ASN A 91 -13.54 -12.80 20.69
N CYS A 92 -12.74 -12.30 19.76
CA CYS A 92 -12.35 -10.90 19.70
C CYS A 92 -13.50 -10.05 19.15
N LEU A 93 -14.08 -9.15 19.98
CA LEU A 93 -15.13 -8.22 19.55
C LEU A 93 -14.57 -7.04 18.74
N LYS A 94 -13.30 -6.70 18.94
CA LYS A 94 -12.61 -5.64 18.22
C LYS A 94 -11.21 -6.12 17.86
N PRO A 95 -10.97 -6.58 16.63
CA PRO A 95 -9.67 -7.04 16.21
C PRO A 95 -8.65 -5.90 16.23
N MET A 96 -7.36 -6.23 16.38
CA MET A 96 -6.28 -5.29 16.19
C MET A 96 -6.03 -5.13 14.70
N GLU A 97 -5.90 -3.89 14.24
CA GLU A 97 -5.74 -3.55 12.83
C GLU A 97 -4.52 -2.66 12.64
N VAL A 98 -3.82 -2.84 11.52
CA VAL A 98 -2.70 -1.99 11.10
C VAL A 98 -2.68 -1.84 9.60
N ARG A 99 -2.27 -0.68 9.12
CA ARG A 99 -2.12 -0.41 7.68
C ARG A 99 -0.68 -0.06 7.35
N LEU A 100 -0.05 -0.92 6.55
CA LEU A 100 1.27 -0.62 5.99
C LEU A 100 1.10 0.17 4.69
N LYS A 101 2.01 1.13 4.46
CA LYS A 101 2.12 1.88 3.20
C LYS A 101 3.55 1.82 2.70
N VAL A 102 3.71 1.48 1.43
CA VAL A 102 4.99 1.44 0.72
C VAL A 102 4.93 2.43 -0.43
N PHE A 103 5.83 3.40 -0.43
CA PHE A 103 5.94 4.42 -1.46
C PHE A 103 6.94 3.94 -2.51
N LEU A 104 6.53 3.97 -3.77
CA LEU A 104 7.27 3.38 -4.88
C LEU A 104 7.50 4.42 -5.97
N PRO A 105 8.74 4.58 -6.47
CA PRO A 105 9.03 5.51 -7.54
C PRO A 105 8.21 5.15 -8.80
N ARG A 106 7.57 6.17 -9.37
CA ARG A 106 6.64 6.00 -10.51
C ARG A 106 7.26 5.32 -11.72
N GLU A 107 8.54 5.60 -12.00
CA GLU A 107 9.24 5.08 -13.17
C GLU A 107 9.53 3.58 -13.07
N ASN A 108 9.74 3.07 -11.86
CA ASN A 108 10.04 1.67 -11.61
C ASN A 108 9.40 1.19 -10.30
N PRO A 109 8.07 1.12 -10.24
CA PRO A 109 7.35 0.78 -9.01
C PRO A 109 7.41 -0.72 -8.75
N LYS A 110 8.41 -1.15 -7.99
CA LYS A 110 8.63 -2.56 -7.65
C LYS A 110 8.62 -2.75 -6.14
N VAL A 111 8.04 -3.85 -5.71
CA VAL A 111 8.00 -4.29 -4.32
C VAL A 111 7.88 -5.81 -4.26
N ALA A 112 8.40 -6.42 -3.22
CA ALA A 112 8.28 -7.86 -3.03
C ALA A 112 6.81 -8.26 -2.78
N SER A 113 6.38 -9.39 -3.37
CA SER A 113 5.05 -9.96 -3.15
C SER A 113 4.89 -10.51 -1.74
N VAL A 114 3.75 -10.27 -1.13
CA VAL A 114 3.36 -10.87 0.16
C VAL A 114 2.50 -12.14 -0.01
N TYR A 115 2.32 -12.62 -1.23
CA TYR A 115 1.56 -13.83 -1.55
C TYR A 115 1.99 -15.06 -0.71
N TRP A 116 3.29 -15.20 -0.44
CA TRP A 116 3.79 -16.36 0.30
C TRP A 116 3.46 -16.31 1.79
N ILE A 117 3.12 -15.14 2.31
CA ILE A 117 2.66 -14.94 3.69
C ILE A 117 1.13 -15.04 3.74
N TRP A 118 0.43 -14.29 2.88
CA TRP A 118 -1.03 -14.30 2.76
C TRP A 118 -1.48 -14.62 1.33
N LYS A 119 -2.04 -15.80 1.14
CA LYS A 119 -2.51 -16.24 -0.19
C LYS A 119 -3.61 -15.33 -0.79
N GLY A 120 -4.35 -14.62 0.06
CA GLY A 120 -5.34 -13.64 -0.37
C GLY A 120 -4.77 -12.46 -1.17
N ALA A 121 -3.46 -12.23 -1.13
CA ALA A 121 -2.79 -11.20 -1.90
C ALA A 121 -2.81 -11.46 -3.42
N ASP A 122 -2.96 -12.71 -3.88
CA ASP A 122 -2.86 -13.12 -5.30
C ASP A 122 -3.62 -12.17 -6.24
N TRP A 123 -4.92 -12.10 -6.08
CA TRP A 123 -5.78 -11.31 -6.98
C TRP A 123 -5.62 -9.80 -6.76
N GLN A 124 -5.38 -9.39 -5.53
CA GLN A 124 -5.25 -7.99 -5.16
C GLN A 124 -3.93 -7.38 -5.70
N GLU A 125 -2.83 -8.12 -5.64
CA GLU A 125 -1.55 -7.72 -6.25
C GLU A 125 -1.65 -7.67 -7.77
N ARG A 126 -2.34 -8.63 -8.40
CA ARG A 126 -2.59 -8.63 -9.84
C ARG A 126 -3.48 -7.47 -10.27
N GLU A 127 -4.53 -7.14 -9.52
CA GLU A 127 -5.35 -5.96 -9.78
C GLU A 127 -4.54 -4.67 -9.68
N THR A 128 -3.74 -4.52 -8.65
CA THR A 128 -2.90 -3.35 -8.45
C THR A 128 -1.81 -3.24 -9.55
N PHE A 129 -1.24 -4.37 -9.96
CA PHE A 129 -0.36 -4.41 -11.13
C PHE A 129 -1.09 -3.96 -12.40
N ASP A 130 -2.28 -4.48 -12.66
CA ASP A 130 -3.05 -4.18 -13.87
C ASP A 130 -3.45 -2.71 -13.96
N MET A 131 -3.85 -2.11 -12.83
CA MET A 131 -4.37 -0.75 -12.79
C MET A 131 -3.30 0.33 -12.63
N TYR A 132 -2.22 0.06 -11.92
CA TYR A 132 -1.18 1.04 -11.58
C TYR A 132 0.21 0.69 -12.10
N GLY A 133 0.44 -0.56 -12.53
CA GLY A 133 1.75 -1.04 -12.98
C GLY A 133 2.75 -1.27 -11.86
N ILE A 134 2.28 -1.48 -10.63
CA ILE A 134 3.15 -1.88 -9.51
C ILE A 134 3.53 -3.35 -9.71
N VAL A 135 4.83 -3.63 -9.80
CA VAL A 135 5.36 -4.97 -10.01
C VAL A 135 5.64 -5.64 -8.67
N TYR A 136 4.96 -6.76 -8.42
CA TYR A 136 5.13 -7.56 -7.20
C TYR A 136 6.13 -8.69 -7.46
N GLU A 137 7.38 -8.48 -7.07
CA GLU A 137 8.48 -9.43 -7.31
C GLU A 137 8.28 -10.71 -6.49
N GLY A 138 8.46 -11.86 -7.14
CA GLY A 138 8.22 -13.17 -6.51
C GLY A 138 6.76 -13.63 -6.47
N HIS A 139 5.83 -12.89 -7.07
CA HIS A 139 4.45 -13.33 -7.27
C HIS A 139 4.40 -14.49 -8.27
N PRO A 140 3.70 -15.61 -7.99
CA PRO A 140 3.76 -16.81 -8.82
C PRO A 140 3.10 -16.70 -10.19
N GLY A 141 2.24 -15.68 -10.39
CA GLY A 141 1.47 -15.54 -11.62
C GLY A 141 1.04 -14.10 -11.88
N LEU A 142 1.98 -13.14 -11.79
CA LEU A 142 1.69 -11.72 -11.99
C LEU A 142 1.32 -11.46 -13.46
N LYS A 143 0.03 -11.24 -13.71
CA LYS A 143 -0.54 -10.93 -15.02
C LYS A 143 -1.80 -10.10 -14.86
N ARG A 144 -2.21 -9.40 -15.92
CA ARG A 144 -3.46 -8.65 -15.95
C ARG A 144 -4.66 -9.52 -15.63
N ILE A 145 -5.70 -8.96 -14.99
CA ILE A 145 -6.94 -9.66 -14.65
C ILE A 145 -8.21 -8.89 -15.04
N LEU A 146 -8.13 -7.58 -15.16
CA LEU A 146 -9.27 -6.72 -15.51
C LEU A 146 -9.18 -6.23 -16.94
N MET A 147 -7.98 -5.82 -17.37
CA MET A 147 -7.75 -5.35 -18.73
C MET A 147 -7.30 -6.49 -19.65
N PRO A 148 -7.55 -6.40 -20.96
CA PRO A 148 -6.97 -7.29 -21.97
C PRO A 148 -5.44 -7.33 -21.88
N GLU A 149 -4.84 -8.44 -22.30
CA GLU A 149 -3.38 -8.63 -22.23
C GLU A 149 -2.59 -7.62 -23.08
N ASP A 150 -3.19 -7.19 -24.19
CA ASP A 150 -2.64 -6.20 -25.15
C ASP A 150 -2.94 -4.74 -24.77
N TRP A 151 -3.62 -4.51 -23.64
CA TRP A 151 -3.93 -3.16 -23.19
C TRP A 151 -2.67 -2.34 -22.90
N VAL A 152 -2.61 -1.12 -23.43
CA VAL A 152 -1.48 -0.20 -23.26
C VAL A 152 -1.71 0.77 -22.12
N GLY A 153 -0.76 0.81 -21.17
CA GLY A 153 -0.80 1.71 -20.03
C GLY A 153 -1.54 1.16 -18.81
N TYR A 154 -1.78 2.05 -17.84
CA TYR A 154 -2.35 1.71 -16.53
C TYR A 154 -3.50 2.67 -16.20
N PRO A 155 -4.76 2.20 -16.30
CA PRO A 155 -5.94 3.06 -16.36
C PRO A 155 -6.20 3.92 -15.12
N LEU A 156 -5.72 3.53 -13.94
CA LEU A 156 -5.95 4.28 -12.70
C LEU A 156 -4.81 5.23 -12.33
N ARG A 157 -3.76 5.32 -13.14
CA ARG A 157 -2.76 6.39 -12.99
C ARG A 157 -3.39 7.73 -13.35
N LYS A 158 -3.08 8.77 -12.58
CA LYS A 158 -3.65 10.12 -12.79
C LYS A 158 -3.13 10.83 -14.06
N ASP A 159 -2.04 10.35 -14.62
CA ASP A 159 -1.44 10.80 -15.89
C ASP A 159 -1.85 9.93 -17.09
N TYR A 160 -2.73 8.92 -16.88
CA TYR A 160 -3.21 8.05 -17.94
C TYR A 160 -4.19 8.80 -18.85
N VAL A 161 -3.94 8.73 -20.16
CA VAL A 161 -4.85 9.23 -21.19
C VAL A 161 -5.59 8.05 -21.78
N SER A 162 -6.91 8.03 -21.62
CA SER A 162 -7.76 6.96 -22.17
C SER A 162 -7.74 7.00 -23.69
N PRO A 163 -7.61 5.85 -24.37
CA PRO A 163 -7.82 5.77 -25.82
C PRO A 163 -9.21 6.29 -26.20
N ASP A 164 -9.32 6.93 -27.36
CA ASP A 164 -10.62 7.30 -27.92
C ASP A 164 -11.34 6.05 -28.46
N PHE A 165 -12.31 5.56 -27.72
CA PHE A 165 -13.07 4.36 -28.09
C PHE A 165 -13.98 4.58 -29.31
N TYR A 166 -14.25 5.82 -29.70
CA TYR A 166 -15.11 6.11 -30.87
C TYR A 166 -14.38 5.86 -32.19
N GLU A 167 -13.06 6.04 -32.25
CA GLU A 167 -12.27 5.72 -33.44
C GLU A 167 -12.16 4.19 -33.70
N LEU A 168 -12.39 3.36 -32.69
CA LEU A 168 -12.33 1.89 -32.83
C LEU A 168 -13.63 1.29 -33.38
N GLN A 169 -14.75 2.02 -33.36
CA GLN A 169 -16.04 1.53 -33.86
C GLN A 169 -16.20 1.69 -35.38
N ASP A 170 -15.43 2.57 -35.99
CA ASP A 170 -15.48 2.82 -37.46
C ASP A 170 -14.58 1.85 -38.27
N ALA A 171 -13.92 0.90 -37.59
CA ALA A 171 -12.99 -0.06 -38.23
C ALA A 171 -13.61 -1.40 -38.64
N TYR A 172 -14.97 -1.53 -38.59
CA TYR A 172 -15.69 -2.76 -38.99
C TYR A 172 -16.76 -2.46 -40.06
#